data_d96d20bebd9117c69dfc9d22c9eeb131
#
_entry.id   d96d20bebd9117c69dfc9d22c9eeb131
#
_cell.length_a   1.000
_cell.length_b   1.000
_cell.length_c   1.000
_cell.angle_alpha   90.00
_cell.angle_beta   90.00
_cell.angle_gamma   90.00
#
_symmetry.space_group_name_H-M   'P 1'
#
loop_
_entity.id
_entity.type
_entity.pdbx_description
1 polymer ?
#
loop_
_entity_poly.entity_id
_entity_poly.type
_entity_poly.pdbx_seq_one_letter_code
_entity_poly.pdbx_strand_id
1 'polypeptide(L)'
;MKNEGLLCDSYKRKIRKYNSYKGTCGKVASNRLRRRFTTDRPYQKIVTDVTELRWENKTTSERAYFTAFMDLYNGELISWNIGFHPNVDFIVSPLNKLMGLRPKTSYRMTIHSDQGFQYQNGRYINILKSNKVFQSMSRIATCLDNACIESFFNQLKVGTVHNNNFKDYNSINQAVKEYISYYNNYRIKQKLGGMSPVEYRIHSSQKIA
;
A
#
# COMPACT_ATOMS: atom_id res chain seq x y z
N MET A 1 16.43 10.82 24.60
CA MET A 1 16.50 9.72 23.63
C MET A 1 17.94 9.28 23.35
N LYS A 2 18.87 10.18 22.92
CA LYS A 2 20.26 9.76 22.66
C LYS A 2 21.01 9.39 23.96
N ASN A 3 20.75 10.11 25.04
CA ASN A 3 21.37 9.88 26.37
C ASN A 3 20.75 8.68 27.11
N GLU A 4 19.59 8.23 26.73
CA GLU A 4 18.85 7.10 27.34
C GLU A 4 18.99 5.82 26.52
N GLY A 5 19.84 5.78 25.49
CA GLY A 5 20.00 4.62 24.63
C GLY A 5 18.77 4.23 23.79
N LEU A 6 17.74 5.08 23.76
CA LEU A 6 16.48 4.85 23.03
C LEU A 6 16.59 5.27 21.56
N LEU A 7 17.51 4.66 20.83
CA LEU A 7 17.67 4.85 19.39
C LEU A 7 17.04 3.70 18.63
N CYS A 8 16.38 4.00 17.53
CA CYS A 8 15.81 2.99 16.66
C CYS A 8 16.91 2.34 15.79
N ASP A 9 17.32 1.12 16.12
CA ASP A 9 18.35 0.38 15.38
C ASP A 9 17.87 -0.19 14.06
N SER A 10 16.55 -0.25 13.86
CA SER A 10 15.93 -0.88 12.69
C SER A 10 15.99 -0.01 11.42
N TYR A 11 16.18 1.30 11.54
CA TYR A 11 16.24 2.23 10.41
C TYR A 11 17.68 2.68 10.11
N LYS A 12 18.39 1.90 9.29
CA LYS A 12 19.70 2.31 8.75
C LYS A 12 19.53 2.98 7.40
N ARG A 13 20.20 4.14 7.19
CA ARG A 13 20.18 4.87 5.93
C ARG A 13 20.82 4.03 4.83
N LYS A 14 20.05 3.54 3.86
CA LYS A 14 20.55 2.85 2.66
C LYS A 14 20.73 3.86 1.53
N ILE A 15 21.96 4.02 1.06
CA ILE A 15 22.29 4.83 -0.13
C ILE A 15 22.25 3.88 -1.33
N ARG A 16 21.07 3.71 -1.95
CA ARG A 16 20.94 3.06 -3.26
C ARG A 16 20.24 4.00 -4.23
N LYS A 17 20.85 4.24 -5.38
CA LYS A 17 20.18 4.92 -6.50
C LYS A 17 19.05 4.03 -7.00
N TYR A 18 17.83 4.56 -6.97
CA TYR A 18 16.66 3.94 -7.57
C TYR A 18 16.76 4.07 -9.09
N ASN A 19 16.53 2.95 -9.80
CA ASN A 19 16.43 2.95 -11.26
C ASN A 19 15.03 2.46 -11.62
N SER A 20 14.21 3.34 -12.21
CA SER A 20 12.85 3.01 -12.60
C SER A 20 12.85 2.20 -13.91
N TYR A 21 11.84 1.34 -14.05
CA TYR A 21 11.60 0.50 -15.22
C TYR A 21 11.60 1.31 -16.54
N LYS A 22 12.41 0.88 -17.52
CA LYS A 22 12.56 1.49 -18.85
C LYS A 22 11.77 0.75 -19.95
N GLY A 23 10.67 0.06 -19.62
CA GLY A 23 9.85 -0.64 -20.61
C GLY A 23 8.97 0.29 -21.43
N THR A 24 8.44 -0.22 -22.56
CA THR A 24 7.41 0.45 -23.35
C THR A 24 6.13 0.57 -22.53
N CYS A 25 5.74 1.80 -22.25
CA CYS A 25 4.50 2.08 -21.50
C CYS A 25 3.29 1.87 -22.41
N GLY A 26 2.29 1.12 -21.92
CA GLY A 26 0.95 1.13 -22.49
C GLY A 26 0.24 2.48 -22.26
N LYS A 27 -1.07 2.47 -22.15
CA LYS A 27 -1.84 3.70 -21.89
C LYS A 27 -1.67 4.17 -20.45
N VAL A 28 -0.89 5.24 -20.25
CA VAL A 28 -0.66 5.85 -18.94
C VAL A 28 -1.76 6.84 -18.60
N ALA A 29 -2.37 6.69 -17.40
CA ALA A 29 -3.34 7.64 -16.90
C ALA A 29 -2.65 8.89 -16.34
N SER A 30 -3.33 10.06 -16.42
CA SER A 30 -2.80 11.31 -15.89
C SER A 30 -2.64 11.26 -14.36
N ASN A 31 -1.61 11.92 -13.82
CA ASN A 31 -1.43 12.06 -12.37
C ASN A 31 -2.48 13.03 -11.79
N ARG A 32 -3.59 12.48 -11.31
CA ARG A 32 -4.67 13.24 -10.67
C ARG A 32 -4.35 13.57 -9.21
N LEU A 33 -3.56 12.74 -8.54
CA LEU A 33 -3.22 12.92 -7.13
C LEU A 33 -2.32 14.13 -6.92
N ARG A 34 -1.33 14.36 -7.80
CA ARG A 34 -0.39 15.49 -7.78
C ARG A 34 0.21 15.74 -6.40
N ARG A 35 0.61 14.66 -5.69
CA ARG A 35 1.14 14.66 -4.31
C ARG A 35 0.19 15.22 -3.24
N ARG A 36 -1.09 15.40 -3.54
CA ARG A 36 -2.10 15.81 -2.55
C ARG A 36 -2.55 14.59 -1.75
N PHE A 37 -1.70 14.13 -0.82
CA PHE A 37 -1.88 12.91 -0.03
C PHE A 37 -2.83 13.09 1.16
N THR A 38 -3.47 14.22 1.31
CA THR A 38 -4.46 14.47 2.35
C THR A 38 -5.86 14.44 1.77
N THR A 39 -6.81 13.94 2.54
CA THR A 39 -8.23 13.98 2.24
C THR A 39 -9.01 13.95 3.56
N ASP A 40 -10.15 14.62 3.57
CA ASP A 40 -11.12 14.65 4.68
C ASP A 40 -12.21 13.57 4.54
N ARG A 41 -12.16 12.75 3.49
CA ARG A 41 -13.20 11.79 3.14
C ARG A 41 -12.65 10.39 2.97
N PRO A 42 -13.22 9.39 3.66
CA PRO A 42 -12.83 8.00 3.48
C PRO A 42 -13.11 7.52 2.05
N TYR A 43 -12.33 6.58 1.57
CA TYR A 43 -12.43 6.00 0.22
C TYR A 43 -12.33 6.99 -0.96
N GLN A 44 -11.94 8.25 -0.72
CA GLN A 44 -11.80 9.24 -1.79
C GLN A 44 -10.47 9.07 -2.53
N LYS A 45 -9.38 8.84 -1.81
CA LYS A 45 -8.04 8.68 -2.37
C LYS A 45 -7.40 7.42 -1.84
N ILE A 46 -7.24 6.46 -2.72
CA ILE A 46 -6.58 5.18 -2.45
C ILE A 46 -5.23 5.17 -3.17
N VAL A 47 -4.20 4.68 -2.52
CA VAL A 47 -2.91 4.42 -3.14
C VAL A 47 -2.64 2.92 -3.15
N THR A 48 -1.97 2.45 -4.19
CA THR A 48 -1.60 1.05 -4.35
C THR A 48 -0.24 0.92 -5.01
N ASP A 49 0.48 -0.12 -4.65
CA ASP A 49 1.76 -0.48 -5.24
C ASP A 49 2.07 -1.94 -4.94
N VAL A 50 3.15 -2.45 -5.53
CA VAL A 50 3.67 -3.79 -5.30
C VAL A 50 5.07 -3.71 -4.71
N THR A 51 5.33 -4.50 -3.67
CA THR A 51 6.66 -4.63 -3.10
C THR A 51 7.08 -6.09 -3.03
N GLU A 52 8.38 -6.33 -3.16
CA GLU A 52 8.99 -7.64 -2.98
C GLU A 52 9.37 -7.84 -1.51
N LEU A 53 9.06 -9.03 -0.99
CA LEU A 53 9.47 -9.53 0.31
C LEU A 53 10.40 -10.73 0.10
N ARG A 54 11.54 -10.75 0.79
CA ARG A 54 12.51 -11.84 0.71
C ARG A 54 12.79 -12.39 2.10
N TRP A 55 12.97 -13.69 2.18
CA TRP A 55 13.26 -14.38 3.43
C TRP A 55 14.54 -15.20 3.30
N GLU A 56 14.98 -15.83 4.40
CA GLU A 56 16.15 -16.67 4.49
C GLU A 56 17.42 -16.06 3.87
N ASN A 57 18.01 -16.67 2.86
CA ASN A 57 19.23 -16.19 2.20
C ASN A 57 18.98 -15.01 1.23
N LYS A 58 17.76 -14.54 1.13
CA LYS A 58 17.35 -13.42 0.26
C LYS A 58 17.67 -13.64 -1.23
N THR A 59 17.66 -14.90 -1.65
CA THR A 59 17.83 -15.28 -3.05
C THR A 59 16.59 -14.94 -3.89
N THR A 60 16.68 -15.09 -5.21
CA THR A 60 15.53 -14.83 -6.10
C THR A 60 14.44 -15.90 -5.99
N SER A 61 14.78 -17.12 -5.53
CA SER A 61 13.81 -18.19 -5.27
C SER A 61 13.03 -18.00 -3.95
N GLU A 62 13.59 -17.25 -3.02
CA GLU A 62 13.03 -16.99 -1.68
C GLU A 62 12.36 -15.62 -1.62
N ARG A 63 11.41 -15.39 -2.51
CA ARG A 63 10.68 -14.13 -2.60
C ARG A 63 9.19 -14.33 -2.78
N ALA A 64 8.45 -13.41 -2.19
CA ALA A 64 7.04 -13.19 -2.48
C ALA A 64 6.82 -11.72 -2.83
N TYR A 65 5.69 -11.45 -3.42
CA TYR A 65 5.22 -10.09 -3.69
C TYR A 65 4.05 -9.77 -2.77
N PHE A 66 4.00 -8.53 -2.35
CA PHE A 66 2.90 -8.01 -1.55
C PHE A 66 2.34 -6.76 -2.23
N THR A 67 1.01 -6.66 -2.27
CA THR A 67 0.30 -5.48 -2.75
C THR A 67 -0.78 -5.08 -1.76
N ALA A 68 -1.07 -3.79 -1.68
CA ALA A 68 -2.13 -3.28 -0.82
C ALA A 68 -2.81 -2.07 -1.45
N PHE A 69 -4.07 -1.87 -1.08
CA PHE A 69 -4.86 -0.67 -1.32
C PHE A 69 -5.05 0.07 0.00
N MET A 70 -4.37 1.21 0.13
CA MET A 70 -4.35 2.02 1.36
C MET A 70 -5.18 3.29 1.17
N ASP A 71 -6.10 3.55 2.09
CA ASP A 71 -6.86 4.80 2.14
C ASP A 71 -6.00 5.94 2.71
N LEU A 72 -5.88 7.03 1.97
CA LEU A 72 -5.15 8.20 2.43
C LEU A 72 -5.89 9.02 3.51
N TYR A 73 -7.16 8.73 3.74
CA TYR A 73 -7.93 9.37 4.79
C TYR A 73 -7.36 9.08 6.19
N ASN A 74 -7.16 7.81 6.48
CA ASN A 74 -6.68 7.34 7.78
C ASN A 74 -5.43 6.45 7.70
N GLY A 75 -5.01 6.08 6.49
CA GLY A 75 -3.91 5.15 6.23
C GLY A 75 -4.27 3.69 6.51
N GLU A 76 -5.55 3.32 6.49
CA GLU A 76 -6.02 1.95 6.61
C GLU A 76 -5.71 1.14 5.35
N LEU A 77 -5.22 -0.08 5.52
CA LEU A 77 -5.12 -1.05 4.44
C LEU A 77 -6.47 -1.76 4.29
N ILE A 78 -7.22 -1.37 3.27
CA ILE A 78 -8.58 -1.88 3.05
C ILE A 78 -8.56 -3.28 2.45
N SER A 79 -7.65 -3.50 1.50
CA SER A 79 -7.45 -4.80 0.87
C SER A 79 -5.99 -4.99 0.48
N TRP A 80 -5.56 -6.25 0.42
CA TRP A 80 -4.18 -6.61 0.12
C TRP A 80 -4.10 -8.06 -0.38
N ASN A 81 -2.96 -8.39 -0.96
CA ASN A 81 -2.62 -9.74 -1.38
C ASN A 81 -1.12 -10.02 -1.21
N ILE A 82 -0.78 -11.28 -0.99
CA ILE A 82 0.60 -11.78 -0.97
C ILE A 82 0.67 -13.05 -1.82
N GLY A 83 1.73 -13.23 -2.60
CA GLY A 83 1.88 -14.37 -3.50
C GLY A 83 3.22 -14.39 -4.22
N PHE A 84 3.47 -15.46 -4.97
CA PHE A 84 4.74 -15.67 -5.65
C PHE A 84 4.89 -14.89 -6.97
N HIS A 85 3.78 -14.51 -7.61
CA HIS A 85 3.79 -13.90 -8.93
C HIS A 85 2.97 -12.62 -8.97
N PRO A 86 3.58 -11.45 -9.29
CA PRO A 86 2.87 -10.18 -9.38
C PRO A 86 2.16 -10.02 -10.74
N ASN A 87 1.35 -11.02 -11.11
CA ASN A 87 0.57 -10.99 -12.34
C ASN A 87 -0.69 -10.09 -12.21
N VAL A 88 -1.51 -10.04 -13.25
CA VAL A 88 -2.73 -9.20 -13.26
C VAL A 88 -3.74 -9.66 -12.21
N ASP A 89 -3.93 -10.97 -12.04
CA ASP A 89 -4.87 -11.51 -11.04
C ASP A 89 -4.45 -11.17 -9.61
N PHE A 90 -3.15 -11.09 -9.37
CA PHE A 90 -2.57 -10.69 -8.09
C PHE A 90 -3.06 -9.30 -7.62
N ILE A 91 -3.27 -8.36 -8.57
CA ILE A 91 -3.78 -7.01 -8.29
C ILE A 91 -5.31 -6.94 -8.39
N VAL A 92 -5.91 -7.69 -9.32
CA VAL A 92 -7.36 -7.66 -9.55
C VAL A 92 -8.13 -8.27 -8.38
N SER A 93 -7.59 -9.30 -7.74
CA SER A 93 -8.22 -9.92 -6.57
C SER A 93 -8.45 -8.92 -5.42
N PRO A 94 -7.43 -8.24 -4.88
CA PRO A 94 -7.65 -7.23 -3.83
C PRO A 94 -8.40 -5.99 -4.33
N LEU A 95 -8.32 -5.63 -5.62
CA LEU A 95 -9.14 -4.56 -6.20
C LEU A 95 -10.63 -4.89 -6.11
N ASN A 96 -11.04 -6.10 -6.48
CA ASN A 96 -12.43 -6.55 -6.38
C ASN A 96 -12.90 -6.55 -4.92
N LYS A 97 -12.05 -6.97 -3.98
CA LYS A 97 -12.34 -6.89 -2.55
C LYS A 97 -12.56 -5.44 -2.10
N LEU A 98 -11.70 -4.51 -2.53
CA LEU A 98 -11.87 -3.08 -2.26
C LEU A 98 -13.21 -2.56 -2.82
N MET A 99 -13.58 -2.95 -4.05
CA MET A 99 -14.85 -2.52 -4.65
C MET A 99 -16.06 -3.04 -3.87
N GLY A 100 -16.01 -4.29 -3.37
CA GLY A 100 -17.06 -4.88 -2.54
C GLY A 100 -17.19 -4.24 -1.15
N LEU A 101 -16.08 -3.77 -0.58
CA LEU A 101 -16.06 -3.11 0.74
C LEU A 101 -16.40 -1.61 0.67
N ARG A 102 -16.34 -1.02 -0.53
CA ARG A 102 -16.56 0.40 -0.72
C ARG A 102 -17.99 0.81 -0.38
N PRO A 103 -18.21 1.75 0.57
CA PRO A 103 -19.54 2.28 0.84
C PRO A 103 -20.06 3.11 -0.35
N LYS A 104 -21.38 3.29 -0.43
CA LYS A 104 -21.99 4.25 -1.35
C LYS A 104 -21.61 5.67 -0.91
N THR A 105 -21.00 6.44 -1.78
CA THR A 105 -20.57 7.83 -1.51
C THR A 105 -21.05 8.76 -2.61
N SER A 106 -21.26 10.04 -2.28
CA SER A 106 -21.62 11.10 -3.24
C SER A 106 -20.41 11.58 -4.07
N TYR A 107 -19.20 11.13 -3.73
CA TYR A 107 -17.96 11.50 -4.39
C TYR A 107 -17.29 10.29 -5.06
N ARG A 108 -16.46 10.58 -6.06
CA ARG A 108 -15.72 9.57 -6.78
C ARG A 108 -14.42 9.20 -6.07
N MET A 109 -14.14 7.90 -6.02
CA MET A 109 -12.84 7.36 -5.62
C MET A 109 -11.80 7.62 -6.71
N THR A 110 -10.57 7.91 -6.31
CA THR A 110 -9.38 7.91 -7.16
C THR A 110 -8.41 6.86 -6.65
N ILE A 111 -7.96 5.95 -7.51
CA ILE A 111 -6.90 5.00 -7.18
C ILE A 111 -5.63 5.43 -7.91
N HIS A 112 -4.57 5.64 -7.14
CA HIS A 112 -3.25 6.05 -7.61
C HIS A 112 -2.24 4.92 -7.47
N SER A 113 -1.48 4.67 -8.53
CA SER A 113 -0.42 3.67 -8.59
C SER A 113 0.82 4.21 -9.30
N ASP A 114 1.87 3.42 -9.33
CA ASP A 114 2.95 3.58 -10.30
C ASP A 114 2.49 3.21 -11.72
N GLN A 115 3.43 3.20 -12.69
CA GLN A 115 3.16 2.80 -14.08
C GLN A 115 3.40 1.32 -14.34
N GLY A 116 3.30 0.44 -13.33
CA GLY A 116 3.45 -0.99 -13.49
C GLY A 116 2.48 -1.58 -14.53
N PHE A 117 2.93 -2.61 -15.29
CA PHE A 117 2.17 -3.23 -16.38
C PHE A 117 0.79 -3.74 -15.93
N GLN A 118 0.68 -4.22 -14.70
CA GLN A 118 -0.57 -4.73 -14.11
C GLN A 118 -1.63 -3.65 -13.97
N TYR A 119 -1.25 -2.39 -13.72
CA TYR A 119 -2.16 -1.25 -13.62
C TYR A 119 -2.56 -0.67 -14.99
N GLN A 120 -1.82 -1.01 -16.04
CA GLN A 120 -2.11 -0.65 -17.43
C GLN A 120 -2.94 -1.73 -18.15
N ASN A 121 -3.16 -2.88 -17.51
CA ASN A 121 -3.92 -3.98 -18.08
C ASN A 121 -5.40 -3.63 -18.24
N GLY A 122 -6.00 -4.07 -19.36
CA GLY A 122 -7.41 -3.79 -19.68
C GLY A 122 -8.40 -4.29 -18.62
N ARG A 123 -8.16 -5.44 -17.98
CA ARG A 123 -9.02 -5.96 -16.91
C ARG A 123 -9.06 -5.00 -15.71
N TYR A 124 -7.89 -4.53 -15.26
CA TYR A 124 -7.80 -3.54 -14.19
C TYR A 124 -8.54 -2.26 -14.55
N ILE A 125 -8.27 -1.70 -15.73
CA ILE A 125 -8.90 -0.47 -16.22
C ILE A 125 -10.43 -0.62 -16.34
N ASN A 126 -10.92 -1.76 -16.82
CA ASN A 126 -12.35 -2.02 -16.98
C ASN A 126 -13.06 -2.10 -15.61
N ILE A 127 -12.45 -2.71 -14.59
CA ILE A 127 -12.99 -2.73 -13.23
C ILE A 127 -13.09 -1.29 -12.68
N LEU A 128 -12.09 -0.45 -12.88
CA LEU A 128 -12.17 0.94 -12.44
C LEU A 128 -13.28 1.71 -13.16
N LYS A 129 -13.42 1.53 -14.47
CA LYS A 129 -14.46 2.20 -15.26
C LYS A 129 -15.87 1.78 -14.87
N SER A 130 -16.13 0.48 -14.73
CA SER A 130 -17.43 -0.06 -14.33
C SER A 130 -17.86 0.41 -12.94
N ASN A 131 -16.89 0.60 -12.04
CA ASN A 131 -17.12 1.14 -10.71
C ASN A 131 -17.05 2.67 -10.61
N LYS A 132 -16.95 3.39 -11.74
CA LYS A 132 -16.83 4.86 -11.80
C LYS A 132 -15.67 5.42 -10.97
N VAL A 133 -14.55 4.71 -10.93
CA VAL A 133 -13.31 5.06 -10.20
C VAL A 133 -12.35 5.77 -11.16
N PHE A 134 -11.71 6.85 -10.71
CA PHE A 134 -10.65 7.50 -11.47
C PHE A 134 -9.34 6.75 -11.30
N GLN A 135 -8.69 6.44 -12.41
CA GLN A 135 -7.31 6.00 -12.41
C GLN A 135 -6.37 7.21 -12.36
N SER A 136 -5.32 7.09 -11.58
CA SER A 136 -4.22 8.06 -11.49
C SER A 136 -2.91 7.31 -11.46
N MET A 137 -1.90 7.78 -12.18
CA MET A 137 -0.57 7.18 -12.18
C MET A 137 0.50 8.20 -11.85
N SER A 138 1.55 7.76 -11.15
CA SER A 138 2.72 8.56 -10.87
C SER A 138 3.44 8.95 -12.17
N ARG A 139 4.23 10.01 -12.12
CA ARG A 139 5.13 10.36 -13.22
C ARG A 139 6.30 9.37 -13.28
N ILE A 140 6.88 9.19 -14.47
CA ILE A 140 8.07 8.34 -14.65
C ILE A 140 9.20 8.83 -13.74
N ALA A 141 9.89 7.89 -13.11
CA ALA A 141 11.04 8.14 -12.24
C ALA A 141 10.78 9.09 -11.04
N THR A 142 9.51 9.20 -10.59
CA THR A 142 9.14 10.09 -9.49
C THR A 142 8.58 9.27 -8.33
N CYS A 143 9.46 8.67 -7.51
CA CYS A 143 9.09 7.89 -6.32
C CYS A 143 8.23 8.69 -5.33
N LEU A 144 8.47 10.01 -5.21
CA LEU A 144 7.69 10.88 -4.34
C LEU A 144 6.18 10.93 -4.66
N ASP A 145 5.79 10.54 -5.87
CA ASP A 145 4.37 10.54 -6.25
C ASP A 145 3.59 9.37 -5.61
N ASN A 146 4.29 8.33 -5.07
CA ASN A 146 3.70 7.19 -4.36
C ASN A 146 4.25 6.99 -2.93
N ALA A 147 4.84 8.05 -2.36
CA ALA A 147 5.58 8.01 -1.10
C ALA A 147 4.80 7.43 0.10
N CYS A 148 3.48 7.59 0.14
CA CYS A 148 2.67 7.13 1.26
C CYS A 148 2.67 5.60 1.38
N ILE A 149 2.47 4.88 0.27
CA ILE A 149 2.46 3.42 0.30
C ILE A 149 3.88 2.85 0.39
N GLU A 150 4.87 3.51 -0.23
CA GLU A 150 6.29 3.14 -0.08
C GLU A 150 6.74 3.24 1.39
N SER A 151 6.32 4.29 2.10
CA SER A 151 6.57 4.44 3.54
C SER A 151 5.96 3.31 4.35
N PHE A 152 4.71 2.92 4.03
CA PHE A 152 4.08 1.77 4.66
C PHE A 152 4.86 0.47 4.37
N PHE A 153 5.26 0.23 3.13
CA PHE A 153 6.04 -0.97 2.77
C PHE A 153 7.36 -1.06 3.52
N ASN A 154 8.02 0.09 3.75
CA ASN A 154 9.22 0.10 4.57
C ASN A 154 8.91 -0.26 6.03
N GLN A 155 7.82 0.26 6.61
CA GLN A 155 7.38 -0.10 7.97
C GLN A 155 7.03 -1.59 8.07
N LEU A 156 6.31 -2.14 7.09
CA LEU A 156 6.00 -3.57 7.02
C LEU A 156 7.28 -4.41 7.00
N LYS A 157 8.25 -4.08 6.15
CA LYS A 157 9.52 -4.81 6.04
C LYS A 157 10.33 -4.75 7.33
N VAL A 158 10.39 -3.61 7.98
CA VAL A 158 11.06 -3.45 9.27
C VAL A 158 10.34 -4.24 10.36
N GLY A 159 9.01 -4.19 10.40
CA GLY A 159 8.20 -4.91 11.40
C GLY A 159 8.10 -6.41 11.17
N THR A 160 8.51 -6.91 9.99
CA THR A 160 8.45 -8.34 9.65
C THR A 160 9.82 -8.86 9.19
N VAL A 161 10.16 -8.64 7.92
CA VAL A 161 11.25 -9.32 7.20
C VAL A 161 12.65 -8.95 7.70
N HIS A 162 12.86 -7.67 8.12
CA HIS A 162 14.21 -7.21 8.46
C HIS A 162 14.71 -7.70 9.80
N ASN A 163 13.82 -7.97 10.74
CA ASN A 163 14.15 -8.33 12.11
C ASN A 163 13.90 -9.81 12.43
N ASN A 164 13.45 -10.59 11.45
CA ASN A 164 13.15 -12.01 11.63
C ASN A 164 13.76 -12.83 10.49
N ASN A 165 14.12 -14.06 10.80
CA ASN A 165 14.57 -15.06 9.83
C ASN A 165 13.42 -16.03 9.57
N PHE A 166 12.71 -15.82 8.49
CA PHE A 166 11.66 -16.73 8.03
C PHE A 166 12.27 -17.84 7.20
N LYS A 167 11.81 -19.07 7.41
CA LYS A 167 12.30 -20.27 6.70
C LYS A 167 11.51 -20.56 5.42
N ASP A 168 10.26 -20.13 5.36
CA ASP A 168 9.35 -20.46 4.27
C ASP A 168 8.31 -19.35 4.00
N TYR A 169 7.56 -19.54 2.91
CA TYR A 169 6.48 -18.63 2.52
C TYR A 169 5.35 -18.56 3.54
N ASN A 170 5.02 -19.66 4.21
CA ASN A 170 3.88 -19.69 5.14
C ASN A 170 4.16 -18.83 6.36
N SER A 171 5.37 -18.90 6.89
CA SER A 171 5.79 -18.10 8.04
C SER A 171 5.81 -16.61 7.72
N ILE A 172 6.31 -16.18 6.54
CA ILE A 172 6.27 -14.78 6.15
C ILE A 172 4.84 -14.31 5.85
N ASN A 173 4.02 -15.14 5.22
CA ASN A 173 2.61 -14.83 4.97
C ASN A 173 1.85 -14.61 6.29
N GLN A 174 2.08 -15.45 7.29
CA GLN A 174 1.47 -15.31 8.60
C GLN A 174 1.93 -14.03 9.30
N ALA A 175 3.22 -13.74 9.31
CA ALA A 175 3.78 -12.52 9.89
C ALA A 175 3.22 -11.24 9.21
N VAL A 176 3.05 -11.25 7.90
CA VAL A 176 2.43 -10.14 7.16
C VAL A 176 0.97 -9.96 7.57
N LYS A 177 0.19 -11.04 7.72
CA LYS A 177 -1.20 -10.97 8.19
C LYS A 177 -1.31 -10.38 9.58
N GLU A 178 -0.49 -10.84 10.50
CA GLU A 178 -0.44 -10.36 11.89
C GLU A 178 -0.03 -8.89 11.95
N TYR A 179 0.99 -8.51 11.18
CA TYR A 179 1.42 -7.11 11.10
C TYR A 179 0.33 -6.20 10.56
N ILE A 180 -0.40 -6.60 9.51
CA ILE A 180 -1.51 -5.80 8.96
C ILE A 180 -2.64 -5.67 9.97
N SER A 181 -2.97 -6.75 10.67
CA SER A 181 -3.96 -6.71 11.74
C SER A 181 -3.55 -5.73 12.84
N TYR A 182 -2.30 -5.83 13.31
CA TYR A 182 -1.74 -4.88 14.28
C TYR A 182 -1.77 -3.44 13.75
N TYR A 183 -1.29 -3.21 12.52
CA TYR A 183 -1.22 -1.88 11.92
C TYR A 183 -2.59 -1.21 11.78
N ASN A 184 -3.60 -1.96 11.37
CA ASN A 184 -4.94 -1.42 11.17
C ASN A 184 -5.70 -1.19 12.49
N ASN A 185 -5.56 -2.12 13.47
CA ASN A 185 -6.43 -2.14 14.64
C ASN A 185 -5.77 -1.63 15.93
N TYR A 186 -4.43 -1.66 16.01
CA TYR A 186 -3.74 -1.36 17.27
C TYR A 186 -2.64 -0.30 17.14
N ARG A 187 -2.04 -0.13 15.95
CA ARG A 187 -0.97 0.85 15.77
C ARG A 187 -1.51 2.26 15.82
N ILE A 188 -1.28 2.94 16.93
CA ILE A 188 -1.67 4.34 17.12
C ILE A 188 -0.84 5.27 16.20
N LYS A 189 -1.47 6.33 15.72
CA LYS A 189 -0.85 7.35 14.86
C LYS A 189 -1.15 8.74 15.42
N GLN A 190 -0.10 9.53 15.64
CA GLN A 190 -0.24 10.91 16.11
C GLN A 190 -1.16 11.74 15.19
N LYS A 191 -1.03 11.58 13.87
CA LYS A 191 -1.88 12.24 12.87
C LYS A 191 -3.37 11.93 13.03
N LEU A 192 -3.72 10.81 13.65
CA LEU A 192 -5.09 10.37 13.91
C LEU A 192 -5.54 10.63 15.37
N GLY A 193 -4.87 11.56 16.06
CA GLY A 193 -5.18 11.84 17.45
C GLY A 193 -4.90 10.70 18.41
N GLY A 194 -3.87 9.88 18.13
CA GLY A 194 -3.51 8.74 18.96
C GLY A 194 -4.36 7.48 18.71
N MET A 195 -5.20 7.48 17.69
CA MET A 195 -6.01 6.32 17.29
C MET A 195 -5.32 5.47 16.24
N SER A 196 -5.70 4.19 16.17
CA SER A 196 -5.40 3.33 15.04
C SER A 196 -6.22 3.71 13.80
N PRO A 197 -5.85 3.26 12.59
CA PRO A 197 -6.65 3.53 11.39
C PRO A 197 -8.11 3.13 11.50
N VAL A 198 -8.40 1.94 12.00
CA VAL A 198 -9.79 1.45 12.13
C VAL A 198 -10.56 2.22 13.19
N GLU A 199 -9.96 2.47 14.36
CA GLU A 199 -10.58 3.29 15.43
C GLU A 199 -10.93 4.68 14.90
N TYR A 200 -10.03 5.33 14.20
CA TYR A 200 -10.28 6.64 13.61
C TYR A 200 -11.43 6.62 12.61
N ARG A 201 -11.53 5.60 11.75
CA ARG A 201 -12.67 5.46 10.82
C ARG A 201 -13.99 5.30 11.54
N ILE A 202 -14.04 4.44 12.56
CA ILE A 202 -15.27 4.21 13.37
C ILE A 202 -15.70 5.50 14.08
N HIS A 203 -14.76 6.15 14.78
CA HIS A 203 -15.02 7.39 15.51
C HIS A 203 -15.48 8.53 14.57
N SER A 204 -14.89 8.64 13.39
CA SER A 204 -15.28 9.68 12.42
C SER A 204 -16.66 9.41 11.82
N SER A 205 -17.04 8.14 11.62
CA SER A 205 -18.36 7.77 11.10
C SER A 205 -19.46 8.09 12.09
N GLN A 206 -19.20 7.96 13.39
CA GLN A 206 -20.16 8.30 14.45
C GLN A 206 -20.42 9.81 14.58
N LYS A 207 -19.48 10.67 14.18
CA LYS A 207 -19.65 12.13 14.21
C LYS A 207 -20.49 12.69 13.06
N ILE A 208 -20.73 11.88 12.02
CA ILE A 208 -21.43 12.29 10.80
C ILE A 208 -22.90 11.76 10.81
N ALA A 209 -23.22 10.82 11.68
CA ALA A 209 -24.57 10.30 11.90
C ALA A 209 -25.33 11.15 12.93
#